data_54bdc12dcfac242b2981bf6c7f22b28e
#
_entry.id   54bdc12dcfac242b2981bf6c7f22b28e
#
_cell.length_a   1.000
_cell.length_b   1.000
_cell.length_c   1.000
_cell.angle_alpha   90.00
_cell.angle_beta   90.00
_cell.angle_gamma   90.00
#
_symmetry.space_group_name_H-M   'P 1'
#
loop_
_entity.id
_entity.type
_entity.pdbx_description
1 polymer ?
#
loop_
_entity_poly.entity_id
_entity_poly.type
_entity_poly.pdbx_seq_one_letter_code
_entity_poly.pdbx_strand_id
1 'polypeptide(L)'
;MASTFFGLNIGSSALSSFQVAINTTTNNIANVRTTGYTRQTATLNASEALRVNARYGSTGTGVTVTSITQQRDLYYDNKYWENNSSYGRYEQRLYYLDQIQNYFKDDASVKGFASVFSDMFSSLDTLKTKASDLTVRNQFISKSQSLCTYFNQMYQDLSDLQDDCNEEIKNNVDEINSISEKISLLNKEINQVETGTGACASELRDERANLMDKLSKIVNVSYLETEIPNTNGDNLGGTIFTLYINGEKAVEGKDYRKLHCESAEMKNNQTDNDGLYKIYWDDTKMEFSGIAGTAGGKLKALFEMRDGDNNENFKGKVTQADKYSFTVTGVSVQNLKALNLPATDGKITVNNVTYEYNLFLIHI
;
A
#
# COMPACT_ATOMS: atom_id res chain seq x y z
N MET A 1 -12.59 43.17 -48.47
CA MET A 1 -13.56 42.25 -49.16
C MET A 1 -13.24 40.83 -48.75
N ALA A 2 -14.21 40.10 -48.26
CA ALA A 2 -14.00 38.69 -48.01
C ALA A 2 -13.63 38.02 -49.34
N SER A 3 -12.60 37.15 -49.32
CA SER A 3 -12.15 36.40 -50.48
C SER A 3 -13.31 35.53 -51.05
N THR A 4 -13.39 35.36 -52.35
CA THR A 4 -14.38 34.51 -53.03
C THR A 4 -14.33 33.05 -52.49
N PHE A 5 -13.22 32.63 -51.90
CA PHE A 5 -13.02 31.33 -51.23
C PHE A 5 -13.31 31.32 -49.74
N PHE A 6 -13.85 32.42 -49.15
CA PHE A 6 -14.08 32.52 -47.72
C PHE A 6 -15.05 31.42 -47.21
N GLY A 7 -16.13 31.19 -47.95
CA GLY A 7 -17.08 30.09 -47.63
C GLY A 7 -16.45 28.69 -47.72
N LEU A 8 -15.51 28.48 -48.69
CA LEU A 8 -14.78 27.23 -48.82
C LEU A 8 -13.85 27.00 -47.61
N ASN A 9 -13.17 28.04 -47.11
CA ASN A 9 -12.32 27.96 -45.93
C ASN A 9 -13.14 27.63 -44.68
N ILE A 10 -14.34 28.19 -44.50
CA ILE A 10 -15.26 27.85 -43.41
C ILE A 10 -15.66 26.35 -43.51
N GLY A 11 -16.03 25.91 -44.71
CA GLY A 11 -16.38 24.49 -44.93
C GLY A 11 -15.22 23.54 -44.67
N SER A 12 -14.01 23.91 -45.06
CA SER A 12 -12.80 23.11 -44.84
C SER A 12 -12.45 23.03 -43.33
N SER A 13 -12.51 24.16 -42.61
CA SER A 13 -12.24 24.16 -41.17
C SER A 13 -13.26 23.34 -40.38
N ALA A 14 -14.55 23.44 -40.78
CA ALA A 14 -15.61 22.62 -40.19
C ALA A 14 -15.40 21.13 -40.43
N LEU A 15 -15.08 20.75 -41.69
CA LEU A 15 -14.81 19.34 -42.05
C LEU A 15 -13.64 18.77 -41.25
N SER A 16 -12.53 19.52 -41.15
CA SER A 16 -11.35 19.13 -40.38
C SER A 16 -11.70 18.95 -38.88
N SER A 17 -12.44 19.88 -38.29
CA SER A 17 -12.82 19.83 -36.88
C SER A 17 -13.75 18.65 -36.57
N PHE A 18 -14.72 18.38 -37.44
CA PHE A 18 -15.61 17.21 -37.29
C PHE A 18 -14.87 15.90 -37.51
N GLN A 19 -13.86 15.85 -38.40
CA GLN A 19 -13.02 14.67 -38.59
C GLN A 19 -12.25 14.34 -37.29
N VAL A 20 -11.71 15.36 -36.59
CA VAL A 20 -11.06 15.16 -35.28
C VAL A 20 -12.04 14.61 -34.26
N ALA A 21 -13.26 15.16 -34.18
CA ALA A 21 -14.29 14.71 -33.25
C ALA A 21 -14.73 13.26 -33.52
N ILE A 22 -14.86 12.88 -34.80
CA ILE A 22 -15.18 11.50 -35.22
C ILE A 22 -14.03 10.58 -34.83
N ASN A 23 -12.79 10.95 -35.11
CA ASN A 23 -11.60 10.15 -34.76
C ASN A 23 -11.52 9.93 -33.24
N THR A 24 -11.75 10.97 -32.43
CA THR A 24 -11.78 10.86 -30.96
C THR A 24 -12.90 9.91 -30.50
N THR A 25 -14.09 9.99 -31.11
CA THR A 25 -15.20 9.10 -30.79
C THR A 25 -14.89 7.66 -31.18
N THR A 26 -14.27 7.44 -32.36
CA THR A 26 -13.84 6.11 -32.82
C THR A 26 -12.80 5.51 -31.87
N ASN A 27 -11.82 6.32 -31.42
CA ASN A 27 -10.84 5.90 -30.44
C ASN A 27 -11.49 5.50 -29.11
N ASN A 28 -12.46 6.27 -28.62
CA ASN A 28 -13.23 5.92 -27.43
C ASN A 28 -13.98 4.57 -27.56
N ILE A 29 -14.59 4.33 -28.73
CA ILE A 29 -15.29 3.06 -29.01
C ILE A 29 -14.30 1.89 -29.09
N ALA A 30 -13.18 2.07 -29.76
CA ALA A 30 -12.15 1.04 -29.88
C ALA A 30 -11.59 0.62 -28.50
N ASN A 31 -11.42 1.59 -27.60
CA ASN A 31 -10.81 1.39 -26.29
C ASN A 31 -11.83 1.20 -25.14
N VAL A 32 -13.13 1.03 -25.45
CA VAL A 32 -14.20 0.90 -24.41
C VAL A 32 -13.96 -0.24 -23.42
N ARG A 33 -13.21 -1.28 -23.79
CA ARG A 33 -12.84 -2.43 -22.95
C ARG A 33 -11.38 -2.41 -22.48
N THR A 34 -10.61 -1.40 -22.87
CA THR A 34 -9.21 -1.27 -22.44
C THR A 34 -9.18 -0.82 -20.98
N THR A 35 -8.56 -1.61 -20.12
CA THR A 35 -8.45 -1.30 -18.69
C THR A 35 -7.70 0.02 -18.49
N GLY A 36 -8.29 0.91 -17.69
CA GLY A 36 -7.69 2.21 -17.37
C GLY A 36 -7.83 3.28 -18.44
N TYR A 37 -8.44 2.97 -19.58
CA TYR A 37 -8.73 3.98 -20.61
C TYR A 37 -9.79 4.96 -20.13
N THR A 38 -9.52 6.24 -20.28
CA THR A 38 -10.44 7.32 -19.94
C THR A 38 -11.01 7.96 -21.19
N ARG A 39 -12.34 8.14 -21.23
CA ARG A 39 -13.04 8.77 -22.34
C ARG A 39 -12.47 10.15 -22.64
N GLN A 40 -12.16 10.41 -23.91
CA GLN A 40 -11.69 11.68 -24.41
C GLN A 40 -12.82 12.47 -25.09
N THR A 41 -12.76 13.79 -25.00
CA THR A 41 -13.72 14.70 -25.61
C THR A 41 -12.98 15.80 -26.35
N ALA A 42 -13.32 15.98 -27.63
CA ALA A 42 -12.82 17.09 -28.43
C ALA A 42 -13.69 18.34 -28.16
N THR A 43 -13.05 19.42 -27.76
CA THR A 43 -13.71 20.73 -27.54
C THR A 43 -13.67 21.54 -28.83
N LEU A 44 -14.86 21.86 -29.33
CA LEU A 44 -15.03 22.65 -30.56
C LEU A 44 -15.44 24.08 -30.19
N ASN A 45 -14.70 25.05 -30.68
CA ASN A 45 -15.00 26.45 -30.47
C ASN A 45 -15.20 27.18 -31.82
N ALA A 46 -16.08 28.15 -31.84
CA ALA A 46 -16.20 29.06 -32.98
C ALA A 46 -14.87 29.82 -33.15
N SER A 47 -14.35 29.86 -34.37
CA SER A 47 -13.16 30.66 -34.70
C SER A 47 -13.47 32.15 -34.54
N GLU A 48 -12.44 32.98 -34.31
CA GLU A 48 -12.61 34.43 -34.16
C GLU A 48 -13.36 35.00 -35.35
N ALA A 49 -14.42 35.82 -35.06
CA ALA A 49 -15.23 36.42 -36.09
C ALA A 49 -14.45 37.57 -36.80
N LEU A 50 -14.48 37.56 -38.12
CA LEU A 50 -13.90 38.64 -38.92
C LEU A 50 -14.79 39.90 -38.80
N ARG A 51 -14.19 40.99 -38.33
CA ARG A 51 -14.88 42.28 -38.26
C ARG A 51 -14.99 42.88 -39.66
N VAL A 52 -16.20 43.12 -40.10
CA VAL A 52 -16.49 43.70 -41.41
C VAL A 52 -17.09 45.07 -41.22
N ASN A 53 -16.51 46.11 -41.90
CA ASN A 53 -17.05 47.48 -41.91
C ASN A 53 -18.31 47.59 -42.73
N ALA A 54 -19.34 46.83 -42.41
CA ALA A 54 -20.65 46.78 -43.01
C ALA A 54 -21.75 46.82 -41.93
N ARG A 55 -22.98 47.11 -42.28
CA ARG A 55 -24.14 47.18 -41.34
C ARG A 55 -24.36 45.90 -40.54
N TYR A 56 -23.91 44.73 -41.01
CA TYR A 56 -24.05 43.44 -40.32
C TYR A 56 -22.89 43.13 -39.37
N GLY A 57 -21.87 44.01 -39.24
CA GLY A 57 -20.87 44.01 -38.17
C GLY A 57 -19.77 42.96 -38.29
N SER A 58 -20.00 41.70 -37.94
CA SER A 58 -19.02 40.62 -37.95
C SER A 58 -19.49 39.38 -38.68
N THR A 59 -18.55 38.69 -39.31
CA THR A 59 -18.83 37.42 -40.03
C THR A 59 -18.06 36.29 -39.35
N GLY A 60 -18.74 35.17 -39.08
CA GLY A 60 -18.12 33.96 -38.53
C GLY A 60 -17.08 33.38 -39.49
N THR A 61 -16.00 32.81 -38.98
CA THR A 61 -14.87 32.30 -39.76
C THR A 61 -14.77 30.75 -39.71
N GLY A 62 -15.72 30.10 -39.07
CA GLY A 62 -15.80 28.64 -38.97
C GLY A 62 -15.64 28.12 -37.56
N VAL A 63 -15.15 26.88 -37.43
CA VAL A 63 -14.95 26.16 -36.16
C VAL A 63 -13.56 25.57 -36.10
N THR A 64 -12.97 25.57 -34.91
CA THR A 64 -11.69 24.91 -34.64
C THR A 64 -11.80 24.01 -33.44
N VAL A 65 -11.01 22.93 -33.41
CA VAL A 65 -10.80 22.11 -32.21
C VAL A 65 -9.74 22.81 -31.37
N THR A 66 -10.08 23.15 -30.15
CA THR A 66 -9.15 23.83 -29.23
C THR A 66 -8.38 22.84 -28.36
N SER A 67 -9.01 21.72 -27.98
CA SER A 67 -8.36 20.72 -27.15
C SER A 67 -9.06 19.36 -27.28
N ILE A 68 -8.32 18.30 -26.98
CA ILE A 68 -8.86 16.98 -26.67
C ILE A 68 -8.50 16.71 -25.20
N THR A 69 -9.51 16.57 -24.36
CA THR A 69 -9.33 16.41 -22.90
C THR A 69 -9.94 15.13 -22.41
N GLN A 70 -9.39 14.57 -21.35
CA GLN A 70 -9.95 13.40 -20.64
C GLN A 70 -11.11 13.82 -19.75
N GLN A 71 -12.13 12.96 -19.71
CA GLN A 71 -13.26 13.08 -18.78
C GLN A 71 -12.98 12.26 -17.52
N ARG A 72 -12.04 12.73 -16.70
CA ARG A 72 -11.63 12.08 -15.45
C ARG A 72 -12.07 12.93 -14.25
N ASP A 73 -12.61 12.28 -13.23
CA ASP A 73 -13.02 12.92 -11.99
C ASP A 73 -12.09 12.52 -10.85
N LEU A 74 -11.26 13.45 -10.42
CA LEU A 74 -10.22 13.26 -9.40
C LEU A 74 -10.80 12.89 -8.02
N TYR A 75 -12.05 13.27 -7.74
CA TYR A 75 -12.69 12.88 -6.48
C TYR A 75 -12.91 11.37 -6.42
N TYR A 76 -13.41 10.79 -7.52
CA TYR A 76 -13.63 9.34 -7.60
C TYR A 76 -12.31 8.57 -7.62
N ASP A 77 -11.27 9.10 -8.27
CA ASP A 77 -9.93 8.48 -8.25
C ASP A 77 -9.38 8.40 -6.84
N ASN A 78 -9.41 9.50 -6.07
CA ASN A 78 -8.94 9.51 -4.68
C ASN A 78 -9.73 8.53 -3.81
N LYS A 79 -11.05 8.47 -3.97
CA LYS A 79 -11.90 7.50 -3.27
C LYS A 79 -11.61 6.07 -3.66
N TYR A 80 -11.33 5.83 -4.94
CA TYR A 80 -10.93 4.51 -5.41
C TYR A 80 -9.61 4.07 -4.78
N TRP A 81 -8.58 4.92 -4.77
CA TRP A 81 -7.27 4.58 -4.19
C TRP A 81 -7.34 4.34 -2.68
N GLU A 82 -8.10 5.14 -1.94
CA GLU A 82 -8.34 4.95 -0.52
C GLU A 82 -9.01 3.58 -0.24
N ASN A 83 -10.06 3.26 -1.01
CA ASN A 83 -10.75 1.98 -0.90
C ASN A 83 -9.88 0.80 -1.36
N ASN A 84 -9.11 0.96 -2.44
CA ASN A 84 -8.22 -0.06 -2.98
C ASN A 84 -7.08 -0.39 -2.00
N SER A 85 -6.57 0.62 -1.30
CA SER A 85 -5.60 0.42 -0.21
C SER A 85 -6.20 -0.42 0.93
N SER A 86 -7.42 -0.10 1.35
CA SER A 86 -8.15 -0.88 2.36
C SER A 86 -8.42 -2.31 1.87
N TYR A 87 -8.86 -2.46 0.62
CA TYR A 87 -9.08 -3.77 -0.01
C TYR A 87 -7.80 -4.62 -0.03
N GLY A 88 -6.67 -4.04 -0.48
CA GLY A 88 -5.38 -4.73 -0.51
C GLY A 88 -4.93 -5.22 0.87
N ARG A 89 -5.17 -4.41 1.93
CA ARG A 89 -4.89 -4.80 3.31
C ARG A 89 -5.73 -6.01 3.75
N TYR A 90 -7.04 -5.98 3.53
CA TYR A 90 -7.92 -7.07 3.96
C TYR A 90 -7.72 -8.35 3.13
N GLU A 91 -7.49 -8.23 1.83
CA GLU A 91 -7.19 -9.35 0.93
C GLU A 91 -5.92 -10.10 1.39
N GLN A 92 -4.84 -9.36 1.65
CA GLN A 92 -3.58 -9.95 2.09
C GLN A 92 -3.68 -10.58 3.48
N ARG A 93 -4.37 -9.90 4.39
CA ARG A 93 -4.62 -10.42 5.73
C ARG A 93 -5.45 -11.71 5.69
N LEU A 94 -6.48 -11.76 4.86
CA LEU A 94 -7.32 -12.96 4.70
C LEU A 94 -6.48 -14.12 4.17
N TYR A 95 -5.64 -13.88 3.16
CA TYR A 95 -4.76 -14.91 2.60
C TYR A 95 -3.89 -15.60 3.66
N TYR A 96 -3.22 -14.83 4.52
CA TYR A 96 -2.38 -15.40 5.58
C TYR A 96 -3.20 -16.02 6.73
N LEU A 97 -4.34 -15.45 7.07
CA LEU A 97 -5.23 -16.04 8.08
C LEU A 97 -5.79 -17.39 7.63
N ASP A 98 -6.10 -17.56 6.35
CA ASP A 98 -6.53 -18.85 5.80
C ASP A 98 -5.40 -19.90 5.88
N GLN A 99 -4.14 -19.50 5.65
CA GLN A 99 -3.00 -20.39 5.84
C GLN A 99 -2.84 -20.80 7.30
N ILE A 100 -2.90 -19.84 8.23
CA ILE A 100 -2.84 -20.10 9.67
C ILE A 100 -3.99 -21.02 10.10
N GLN A 101 -5.19 -20.77 9.60
CA GLN A 101 -6.35 -21.65 9.88
C GLN A 101 -6.09 -23.10 9.45
N ASN A 102 -5.43 -23.29 8.29
CA ASN A 102 -5.09 -24.63 7.81
C ASN A 102 -4.09 -25.35 8.73
N TYR A 103 -3.15 -24.64 9.35
CA TYR A 103 -2.21 -25.23 10.31
C TYR A 103 -2.92 -25.71 11.60
N PHE A 104 -4.00 -25.03 12.01
CA PHE A 104 -4.80 -25.41 13.20
C PHE A 104 -5.95 -26.35 12.89
N LYS A 105 -6.03 -26.86 11.66
CA LYS A 105 -7.10 -27.76 11.26
C LYS A 105 -7.06 -29.06 12.07
N ASP A 106 -8.22 -29.47 12.60
CA ASP A 106 -8.42 -30.74 13.34
C ASP A 106 -9.73 -31.38 12.87
N ASP A 107 -9.65 -32.27 11.90
CA ASP A 107 -10.80 -32.96 11.32
C ASP A 107 -10.54 -34.47 11.12
N ALA A 108 -11.49 -35.16 10.50
CA ALA A 108 -11.38 -36.58 10.24
C ALA A 108 -10.19 -37.00 9.36
N SER A 109 -9.64 -36.04 8.56
CA SER A 109 -8.53 -36.29 7.64
C SER A 109 -7.17 -35.86 8.21
N VAL A 110 -7.15 -34.88 9.11
CA VAL A 110 -5.94 -34.33 9.71
C VAL A 110 -6.10 -34.23 11.22
N LYS A 111 -5.21 -34.91 11.97
CA LYS A 111 -5.19 -34.81 13.42
C LYS A 111 -4.51 -33.52 13.85
N GLY A 112 -5.30 -32.61 14.39
CA GLY A 112 -4.83 -31.38 14.99
C GLY A 112 -4.56 -31.54 16.50
N PHE A 113 -4.44 -30.37 17.17
CA PHE A 113 -4.09 -30.31 18.59
C PHE A 113 -5.04 -31.09 19.49
N ALA A 114 -6.36 -30.93 19.33
CA ALA A 114 -7.34 -31.54 20.22
C ALA A 114 -7.31 -33.06 20.08
N SER A 115 -7.17 -33.61 18.87
CA SER A 115 -7.06 -35.04 18.61
C SER A 115 -5.78 -35.66 19.20
N VAL A 116 -4.63 -35.00 18.97
CA VAL A 116 -3.33 -35.50 19.50
C VAL A 116 -3.29 -35.40 21.02
N PHE A 117 -3.84 -34.37 21.61
CA PHE A 117 -3.94 -34.15 23.03
C PHE A 117 -4.89 -35.18 23.69
N SER A 118 -6.05 -35.42 23.08
CA SER A 118 -7.01 -36.48 23.53
C SER A 118 -6.40 -37.86 23.50
N ASP A 119 -5.67 -38.19 22.44
CA ASP A 119 -4.94 -39.48 22.31
C ASP A 119 -3.93 -39.68 23.46
N MET A 120 -3.17 -38.59 23.81
CA MET A 120 -2.23 -38.64 24.92
C MET A 120 -2.95 -38.87 26.26
N PHE A 121 -4.04 -38.12 26.53
CA PHE A 121 -4.80 -38.29 27.77
C PHE A 121 -5.45 -39.66 27.88
N SER A 122 -5.99 -40.23 26.80
CA SER A 122 -6.55 -41.60 26.76
C SER A 122 -5.48 -42.65 27.07
N SER A 123 -4.25 -42.43 26.57
CA SER A 123 -3.13 -43.31 26.90
C SER A 123 -2.67 -43.23 28.35
N LEU A 124 -2.77 -41.98 28.95
CA LEU A 124 -2.48 -41.75 30.38
C LEU A 124 -3.50 -42.45 31.29
N ASP A 125 -4.80 -42.41 30.95
CA ASP A 125 -5.86 -43.12 31.68
C ASP A 125 -5.66 -44.64 31.63
N THR A 126 -5.23 -45.16 30.48
CA THR A 126 -4.87 -46.58 30.37
C THR A 126 -3.65 -46.91 31.21
N LEU A 127 -2.64 -46.04 31.23
CA LEU A 127 -1.44 -46.20 32.06
C LEU A 127 -1.77 -46.22 33.57
N LYS A 128 -2.71 -45.40 34.00
CA LYS A 128 -3.19 -45.34 35.40
C LYS A 128 -3.72 -46.66 35.87
N THR A 129 -4.40 -47.44 35.00
CA THR A 129 -5.00 -48.72 35.32
C THR A 129 -4.04 -49.88 35.16
N LYS A 130 -3.04 -49.78 34.26
CA LYS A 130 -2.09 -50.86 33.92
C LYS A 130 -0.63 -50.39 33.98
N ALA A 131 -0.25 -49.76 35.10
CA ALA A 131 1.05 -49.12 35.25
C ALA A 131 2.27 -50.06 35.15
N SER A 132 2.12 -51.37 35.41
CA SER A 132 3.17 -52.35 35.30
C SER A 132 3.40 -52.91 33.88
N ASP A 133 2.46 -52.65 32.94
CA ASP A 133 2.55 -53.14 31.57
C ASP A 133 3.48 -52.26 30.74
N LEU A 134 4.58 -52.87 30.23
CA LEU A 134 5.60 -52.15 29.42
C LEU A 134 5.00 -51.62 28.11
N THR A 135 4.05 -52.31 27.50
CA THR A 135 3.39 -51.91 26.26
C THR A 135 2.60 -50.62 26.46
N VAL A 136 1.86 -50.52 27.58
CA VAL A 136 1.08 -49.34 27.95
C VAL A 136 1.98 -48.16 28.25
N ARG A 137 3.10 -48.39 28.93
CA ARG A 137 4.12 -47.33 29.17
C ARG A 137 4.69 -46.79 27.84
N ASN A 138 5.08 -47.67 26.93
CA ASN A 138 5.59 -47.31 25.62
C ASN A 138 4.55 -46.57 24.78
N GLN A 139 3.28 -46.97 24.87
CA GLN A 139 2.18 -46.30 24.20
C GLN A 139 2.02 -44.83 24.70
N PHE A 140 2.05 -44.62 26.02
CA PHE A 140 2.00 -43.24 26.59
C PHE A 140 3.19 -42.38 26.15
N ILE A 141 4.40 -42.96 26.18
CA ILE A 141 5.61 -42.28 25.71
C ILE A 141 5.46 -41.88 24.23
N SER A 142 5.00 -42.82 23.38
CA SER A 142 4.81 -42.52 21.95
C SER A 142 3.77 -41.43 21.70
N LYS A 143 2.65 -41.42 22.45
CA LYS A 143 1.62 -40.38 22.34
C LYS A 143 2.12 -39.01 22.83
N SER A 144 2.93 -39.01 23.91
CA SER A 144 3.59 -37.76 24.40
C SER A 144 4.60 -37.24 23.39
N GLN A 145 5.39 -38.13 22.75
CA GLN A 145 6.29 -37.75 21.67
C GLN A 145 5.54 -37.17 20.46
N SER A 146 4.39 -37.76 20.10
CA SER A 146 3.54 -37.21 19.03
C SER A 146 3.06 -35.78 19.33
N LEU A 147 2.71 -35.47 20.59
CA LEU A 147 2.34 -34.14 20.99
C LEU A 147 3.51 -33.16 20.88
N CYS A 148 4.71 -33.56 21.34
CA CYS A 148 5.92 -32.70 21.19
C CYS A 148 6.25 -32.45 19.71
N THR A 149 6.14 -33.49 18.87
CA THR A 149 6.36 -33.35 17.42
C THR A 149 5.36 -32.40 16.80
N TYR A 150 4.08 -32.46 17.20
CA TYR A 150 3.05 -31.54 16.74
C TYR A 150 3.42 -30.08 17.06
N PHE A 151 3.83 -29.79 18.29
CA PHE A 151 4.24 -28.41 18.65
C PHE A 151 5.49 -27.95 17.91
N ASN A 152 6.47 -28.82 17.73
CA ASN A 152 7.68 -28.47 16.97
C ASN A 152 7.34 -28.18 15.51
N GLN A 153 6.46 -28.98 14.89
CA GLN A 153 6.00 -28.75 13.52
C GLN A 153 5.23 -27.42 13.41
N MET A 154 4.30 -27.17 14.34
CA MET A 154 3.53 -25.94 14.38
C MET A 154 4.44 -24.70 14.52
N TYR A 155 5.47 -24.79 15.38
CA TYR A 155 6.45 -23.72 15.50
C TYR A 155 7.19 -23.49 14.18
N GLN A 156 7.61 -24.55 13.51
CA GLN A 156 8.30 -24.44 12.22
C GLN A 156 7.40 -23.84 11.15
N ASP A 157 6.16 -24.31 11.03
CA ASP A 157 5.18 -23.81 10.05
C ASP A 157 4.89 -22.31 10.25
N LEU A 158 4.77 -21.85 11.50
CA LEU A 158 4.57 -20.43 11.81
C LEU A 158 5.84 -19.59 11.59
N SER A 159 7.02 -20.17 11.83
CA SER A 159 8.32 -19.54 11.55
C SER A 159 8.52 -19.35 10.05
N ASP A 160 8.22 -20.38 9.26
CA ASP A 160 8.30 -20.33 7.80
C ASP A 160 7.31 -19.29 7.25
N LEU A 161 6.10 -19.20 7.81
CA LEU A 161 5.13 -18.18 7.44
C LEU A 161 5.62 -16.74 7.73
N GLN A 162 6.35 -16.55 8.83
CA GLN A 162 6.96 -15.25 9.15
C GLN A 162 8.02 -14.87 8.12
N ASP A 163 8.83 -15.84 7.66
CA ASP A 163 9.83 -15.63 6.62
C ASP A 163 9.17 -15.35 5.26
N ASP A 164 8.09 -16.03 4.91
CA ASP A 164 7.30 -15.76 3.70
C ASP A 164 6.75 -14.33 3.70
N CYS A 165 6.18 -13.88 4.82
CA CYS A 165 5.75 -12.49 4.98
C CYS A 165 6.90 -11.50 4.79
N ASN A 166 8.09 -11.83 5.31
CA ASN A 166 9.27 -11.01 5.25
C ASN A 166 9.80 -10.86 3.81
N GLU A 167 9.87 -11.96 3.06
CA GLU A 167 10.24 -11.92 1.64
C GLU A 167 9.19 -11.19 0.78
N GLU A 168 7.90 -11.34 1.08
CA GLU A 168 6.86 -10.62 0.35
C GLU A 168 6.91 -9.10 0.64
N ILE A 169 7.32 -8.66 1.83
CA ILE A 169 7.60 -7.26 2.14
C ILE A 169 8.67 -6.72 1.21
N LYS A 170 9.78 -7.43 1.03
CA LYS A 170 10.86 -7.04 0.13
C LYS A 170 10.39 -6.93 -1.32
N ASN A 171 9.64 -7.93 -1.80
CA ASN A 171 9.08 -7.92 -3.16
C ASN A 171 8.14 -6.73 -3.38
N ASN A 172 7.30 -6.38 -2.40
CA ASN A 172 6.44 -5.20 -2.48
C ASN A 172 7.23 -3.89 -2.49
N VAL A 173 8.35 -3.81 -1.75
CA VAL A 173 9.25 -2.63 -1.78
C VAL A 173 9.89 -2.47 -3.17
N ASP A 174 10.33 -3.55 -3.78
CA ASP A 174 10.89 -3.54 -5.13
C ASP A 174 9.82 -3.14 -6.17
N GLU A 175 8.58 -3.58 -6.01
CA GLU A 175 7.46 -3.17 -6.86
C GLU A 175 7.13 -1.69 -6.68
N ILE A 176 7.10 -1.16 -5.45
CA ILE A 176 6.92 0.28 -5.16
C ILE A 176 8.01 1.10 -5.87
N ASN A 177 9.26 0.70 -5.76
CA ASN A 177 10.38 1.38 -6.41
C ASN A 177 10.22 1.38 -7.94
N SER A 178 9.89 0.24 -8.53
CA SER A 178 9.67 0.11 -9.98
C SER A 178 8.52 0.99 -10.47
N ILE A 179 7.40 1.03 -9.73
CA ILE A 179 6.26 1.88 -10.06
C ILE A 179 6.63 3.36 -9.92
N SER A 180 7.32 3.76 -8.84
CA SER A 180 7.75 5.15 -8.62
C SER A 180 8.68 5.64 -9.73
N GLU A 181 9.62 4.81 -10.18
CA GLU A 181 10.49 5.10 -11.31
C GLU A 181 9.71 5.29 -12.61
N LYS A 182 8.77 4.39 -12.92
CA LYS A 182 7.92 4.50 -14.11
C LYS A 182 7.05 5.77 -14.09
N ILE A 183 6.48 6.12 -12.93
CA ILE A 183 5.71 7.36 -12.77
C ILE A 183 6.59 8.58 -13.03
N SER A 184 7.83 8.60 -12.55
CA SER A 184 8.77 9.71 -12.80
C SER A 184 9.11 9.87 -14.29
N LEU A 185 9.28 8.75 -15.00
CA LEU A 185 9.50 8.75 -16.46
C LEU A 185 8.26 9.27 -17.21
N LEU A 186 7.06 8.77 -16.87
CA LEU A 186 5.82 9.24 -17.47
C LEU A 186 5.58 10.72 -17.20
N ASN A 187 5.87 11.24 -16.03
CA ASN A 187 5.78 12.66 -15.73
C ASN A 187 6.68 13.51 -16.64
N LYS A 188 7.89 13.01 -16.93
CA LYS A 188 8.80 13.66 -17.88
C LYS A 188 8.22 13.67 -19.30
N GLU A 189 7.68 12.53 -19.76
CA GLU A 189 7.09 12.40 -21.10
C GLU A 189 5.83 13.25 -21.23
N ILE A 190 4.95 13.26 -20.24
CA ILE A 190 3.75 14.12 -20.18
C ILE A 190 4.16 15.59 -20.33
N ASN A 191 5.12 16.04 -19.52
CA ASN A 191 5.60 17.42 -19.61
C ASN A 191 6.25 17.77 -20.95
N GLN A 192 6.92 16.81 -21.61
CA GLN A 192 7.46 17.04 -22.96
C GLN A 192 6.36 17.26 -24.01
N VAL A 193 5.21 16.59 -23.86
CA VAL A 193 4.07 16.73 -24.77
C VAL A 193 3.27 18.01 -24.45
N GLU A 194 3.02 18.29 -23.17
CA GLU A 194 2.08 19.33 -22.74
C GLU A 194 2.70 20.73 -22.67
N THR A 195 3.99 20.82 -22.30
CA THR A 195 4.65 22.12 -22.13
C THR A 195 4.77 22.88 -23.45
N GLY A 196 4.19 24.07 -23.51
CA GLY A 196 4.24 24.97 -24.67
C GLY A 196 3.33 24.59 -25.85
N THR A 197 2.65 23.46 -25.81
CA THR A 197 1.76 23.00 -26.90
C THR A 197 0.28 23.18 -26.59
N GLY A 198 -0.11 23.21 -25.31
CA GLY A 198 -1.49 23.16 -24.86
C GLY A 198 -2.22 21.83 -25.16
N ALA A 199 -1.48 20.81 -25.64
CA ALA A 199 -2.00 19.47 -25.84
C ALA A 199 -2.16 18.74 -24.50
N CYS A 200 -3.05 17.74 -24.42
CA CYS A 200 -3.18 16.85 -23.29
C CYS A 200 -2.62 15.48 -23.65
N ALA A 201 -1.67 14.97 -22.88
CA ALA A 201 -1.04 13.65 -23.08
C ALA A 201 -1.94 12.55 -22.47
N SER A 202 -3.15 12.39 -23.00
CA SER A 202 -4.22 11.55 -22.41
C SER A 202 -3.79 10.11 -22.16
N GLU A 203 -3.14 9.47 -23.11
CA GLU A 203 -2.70 8.06 -23.02
C GLU A 203 -1.63 7.88 -21.93
N LEU A 204 -0.67 8.80 -21.83
CA LEU A 204 0.39 8.76 -20.81
C LEU A 204 -0.19 9.04 -19.40
N ARG A 205 -1.19 9.91 -19.32
CA ARG A 205 -1.92 10.19 -18.08
C ARG A 205 -2.75 8.97 -17.64
N ASP A 206 -3.36 8.23 -18.57
CA ASP A 206 -4.05 6.98 -18.29
C ASP A 206 -3.07 5.90 -17.80
N GLU A 207 -1.90 5.77 -18.43
CA GLU A 207 -0.86 4.83 -18.00
C GLU A 207 -0.35 5.17 -16.59
N ARG A 208 -0.10 6.47 -16.30
CA ARG A 208 0.25 6.93 -14.96
C ARG A 208 -0.82 6.58 -13.94
N ALA A 209 -2.08 6.78 -14.27
CA ALA A 209 -3.19 6.44 -13.39
C ALA A 209 -3.31 4.93 -13.14
N ASN A 210 -3.08 4.09 -14.14
CA ASN A 210 -3.02 2.64 -13.97
C ASN A 210 -1.89 2.20 -13.02
N LEU A 211 -0.75 2.89 -13.03
CA LEU A 211 0.33 2.66 -12.08
C LEU A 211 -0.07 3.10 -10.66
N MET A 212 -0.79 4.23 -10.54
CA MET A 212 -1.36 4.67 -9.26
C MET A 212 -2.37 3.66 -8.70
N ASP A 213 -3.21 3.07 -9.55
CA ASP A 213 -4.17 2.02 -9.16
C ASP A 213 -3.45 0.80 -8.58
N LYS A 214 -2.37 0.35 -9.21
CA LYS A 214 -1.54 -0.76 -8.71
C LYS A 214 -0.86 -0.40 -7.39
N LEU A 215 -0.25 0.77 -7.32
CA LEU A 215 0.46 1.26 -6.13
C LEU A 215 -0.48 1.42 -4.94
N SER A 216 -1.70 1.92 -5.17
CA SER A 216 -2.71 2.11 -4.11
C SER A 216 -3.13 0.82 -3.43
N LYS A 217 -3.03 -0.33 -4.12
CA LYS A 217 -3.29 -1.65 -3.52
C LYS A 217 -2.18 -2.08 -2.55
N ILE A 218 -0.93 -1.64 -2.82
CA ILE A 218 0.24 -2.01 -2.02
C ILE A 218 0.40 -1.10 -0.81
N VAL A 219 0.21 0.20 -1.01
CA VAL A 219 0.38 1.25 0.02
C VAL A 219 -0.69 2.34 -0.10
N ASN A 220 -0.84 3.15 0.94
CA ASN A 220 -1.70 4.32 0.86
C ASN A 220 -1.01 5.41 0.03
N VAL A 221 -1.71 5.90 -1.00
CA VAL A 221 -1.20 6.91 -1.93
C VAL A 221 -2.06 8.16 -1.94
N SER A 222 -1.40 9.30 -2.12
CA SER A 222 -2.04 10.56 -2.45
C SER A 222 -1.16 11.34 -3.41
N TYR A 223 -1.72 12.30 -4.13
CA TYR A 223 -0.94 13.10 -5.05
C TYR A 223 -1.37 14.55 -5.03
N LEU A 224 -0.47 15.40 -5.51
CA LEU A 224 -0.70 16.80 -5.77
C LEU A 224 -0.17 17.12 -7.17
N GLU A 225 -0.99 17.74 -8.02
CA GLU A 225 -0.58 18.20 -9.34
C GLU A 225 -0.68 19.74 -9.37
N THR A 226 0.44 20.41 -9.64
CA THR A 226 0.52 21.86 -9.68
C THR A 226 0.96 22.32 -11.06
N GLU A 227 0.33 23.37 -11.58
CA GLU A 227 0.70 23.96 -12.87
C GLU A 227 2.09 24.62 -12.80
N ILE A 228 2.82 24.55 -13.92
CA ILE A 228 4.12 25.24 -14.04
C ILE A 228 3.85 26.65 -14.57
N PRO A 229 4.04 27.72 -13.75
CA PRO A 229 3.87 29.09 -14.22
C PRO A 229 5.03 29.52 -15.12
N ASN A 230 4.75 30.33 -16.14
CA ASN A 230 5.77 31.05 -16.88
C ASN A 230 6.29 32.25 -16.07
N THR A 231 7.25 32.97 -16.61
CA THR A 231 7.82 34.19 -15.98
C THR A 231 6.80 35.30 -15.73
N ASN A 232 5.66 35.31 -16.41
CA ASN A 232 4.57 36.26 -16.25
C ASN A 232 3.45 35.75 -15.31
N GLY A 233 3.55 34.50 -14.81
CA GLY A 233 2.54 33.92 -13.97
C GLY A 233 1.43 33.12 -14.69
N ASP A 234 1.45 33.09 -16.03
CA ASP A 234 0.51 32.28 -16.82
C ASP A 234 0.94 30.82 -16.84
N ASN A 235 -0.01 29.90 -17.06
CA ASN A 235 0.27 28.49 -17.17
C ASN A 235 1.10 28.17 -18.43
N LEU A 236 2.24 27.49 -18.26
CA LEU A 236 3.12 27.06 -19.37
C LEU A 236 2.57 25.84 -20.10
N GLY A 237 1.50 25.21 -19.61
CA GLY A 237 0.89 23.98 -20.14
C GLY A 237 1.41 22.70 -19.52
N GLY A 238 2.53 22.74 -18.78
CA GLY A 238 3.05 21.59 -18.05
C GLY A 238 2.62 21.56 -16.59
N THR A 239 2.75 20.39 -15.94
CA THR A 239 2.39 20.21 -14.52
C THR A 239 3.52 19.52 -13.76
N ILE A 240 3.68 19.86 -12.48
CA ILE A 240 4.50 19.10 -11.54
C ILE A 240 3.57 18.13 -10.80
N PHE A 241 3.70 16.86 -11.10
CA PHE A 241 2.99 15.81 -10.40
C PHE A 241 3.84 15.31 -9.23
N THR A 242 3.31 15.40 -8.02
CA THR A 242 3.97 14.94 -6.78
C THR A 242 3.17 13.80 -6.19
N LEU A 243 3.81 12.64 -6.06
CA LEU A 243 3.26 11.45 -5.42
C LEU A 243 3.70 11.37 -3.97
N TYR A 244 2.76 11.12 -3.08
CA TYR A 244 3.01 10.84 -1.67
C TYR A 244 2.62 9.39 -1.37
N ILE A 245 3.50 8.68 -0.67
CA ILE A 245 3.26 7.34 -0.14
C ILE A 245 3.21 7.45 1.39
N ASN A 246 2.10 7.08 1.99
CA ASN A 246 1.84 7.23 3.44
C ASN A 246 2.10 8.64 3.98
N GLY A 247 1.90 9.67 3.15
CA GLY A 247 2.12 11.07 3.50
C GLY A 247 3.54 11.58 3.26
N GLU A 248 4.48 10.72 2.88
CA GLU A 248 5.84 11.10 2.53
C GLU A 248 6.01 11.22 1.02
N LYS A 249 6.76 12.23 0.57
CA LYS A 249 7.02 12.48 -0.85
C LYS A 249 7.86 11.34 -1.44
N ALA A 250 7.33 10.64 -2.44
CA ALA A 250 8.02 9.57 -3.14
C ALA A 250 8.49 9.96 -4.55
N VAL A 251 7.66 10.73 -5.29
CA VAL A 251 8.00 11.23 -6.62
C VAL A 251 7.68 12.72 -6.70
N GLU A 252 8.54 13.52 -7.33
CA GLU A 252 8.31 14.92 -7.61
C GLU A 252 8.75 15.24 -9.05
N GLY A 253 7.76 15.42 -9.93
CA GLY A 253 8.05 15.59 -11.35
C GLY A 253 8.85 14.40 -11.91
N LYS A 254 10.09 14.65 -12.33
CA LYS A 254 11.01 13.65 -12.89
C LYS A 254 11.87 12.92 -11.85
N ASP A 255 11.88 13.41 -10.61
CA ASP A 255 12.75 12.89 -9.56
C ASP A 255 11.93 11.93 -8.67
N TYR A 256 12.54 10.83 -8.23
CA TYR A 256 11.92 9.85 -7.36
C TYR A 256 12.90 9.38 -6.28
N ARG A 257 12.34 8.97 -5.15
CA ARG A 257 13.06 8.41 -4.01
C ARG A 257 12.90 6.90 -4.01
N LYS A 258 13.91 6.19 -3.55
CA LYS A 258 13.91 4.74 -3.42
C LYS A 258 13.74 4.33 -1.97
N LEU A 259 13.02 3.22 -1.78
CA LEU A 259 12.99 2.48 -0.53
C LEU A 259 13.99 1.34 -0.58
N HIS A 260 14.60 1.00 0.54
CA HIS A 260 15.40 -0.22 0.67
C HIS A 260 15.05 -0.96 1.96
N CYS A 261 15.26 -2.27 1.93
CA CYS A 261 15.06 -3.15 3.07
C CYS A 261 16.41 -3.41 3.74
N GLU A 262 16.47 -3.21 5.05
CA GLU A 262 17.62 -3.59 5.89
C GLU A 262 17.18 -4.63 6.91
N SER A 263 18.03 -5.62 7.15
CA SER A 263 17.82 -6.61 8.21
C SER A 263 17.88 -5.94 9.57
N ALA A 264 16.88 -6.14 10.41
CA ALA A 264 16.86 -5.58 11.75
C ALA A 264 17.95 -6.20 12.62
N GLU A 265 18.76 -5.36 13.28
CA GLU A 265 19.81 -5.83 14.20
C GLU A 265 19.25 -6.49 15.46
N MET A 266 18.04 -6.09 15.88
CA MET A 266 17.39 -6.60 17.07
C MET A 266 16.00 -7.15 16.73
N LYS A 267 15.69 -8.31 17.29
CA LYS A 267 14.36 -8.92 17.22
C LYS A 267 13.34 -8.09 17.99
N ASN A 268 12.11 -8.01 17.50
CA ASN A 268 11.01 -7.43 18.25
C ASN A 268 10.58 -8.35 19.40
N ASN A 269 10.49 -9.67 19.14
CA ASN A 269 10.22 -10.70 20.14
C ASN A 269 11.33 -11.74 20.11
N GLN A 270 11.57 -12.45 21.22
CA GLN A 270 12.61 -13.48 21.28
C GLN A 270 12.35 -14.66 20.34
N THR A 271 11.07 -14.89 20.01
CA THR A 271 10.62 -15.98 19.13
C THR A 271 10.64 -15.62 17.65
N ASP A 272 10.87 -14.35 17.31
CA ASP A 272 10.95 -13.91 15.91
C ASP A 272 12.16 -14.54 15.21
N ASN A 273 12.04 -14.72 13.90
CA ASN A 273 13.17 -15.14 13.07
C ASN A 273 14.26 -14.06 13.01
N ASP A 274 15.47 -14.46 12.69
CA ASP A 274 16.56 -13.52 12.45
C ASP A 274 16.39 -12.88 11.06
N GLY A 275 16.82 -11.62 10.93
CA GLY A 275 16.89 -10.98 9.62
C GLY A 275 15.58 -10.39 9.10
N LEU A 276 14.61 -10.15 9.95
CA LEU A 276 13.37 -9.48 9.55
C LEU A 276 13.66 -8.07 9.04
N TYR A 277 13.08 -7.72 7.88
CA TYR A 277 13.36 -6.46 7.22
C TYR A 277 12.64 -5.28 7.88
N LYS A 278 13.38 -4.16 8.00
CA LYS A 278 12.85 -2.82 8.17
C LYS A 278 13.02 -2.06 6.85
N ILE A 279 12.14 -1.12 6.59
CA ILE A 279 12.14 -0.34 5.36
C ILE A 279 12.65 1.07 5.66
N TYR A 280 13.56 1.57 4.85
CA TYR A 280 14.14 2.90 4.97
C TYR A 280 14.10 3.62 3.62
N TRP A 281 14.02 4.94 3.67
CA TRP A 281 14.28 5.78 2.52
C TRP A 281 15.78 5.81 2.24
N ASP A 282 16.18 5.55 1.00
CA ASP A 282 17.59 5.41 0.63
C ASP A 282 18.38 6.72 0.78
N ASP A 283 17.73 7.86 0.50
CA ASP A 283 18.31 9.20 0.56
C ASP A 283 18.52 9.74 1.98
N THR A 284 17.54 9.57 2.85
CA THR A 284 17.53 10.14 4.21
C THR A 284 17.92 9.14 5.29
N LYS A 285 17.91 7.86 4.97
CA LYS A 285 18.06 6.74 5.93
C LYS A 285 17.01 6.78 7.06
N MET A 286 15.92 7.51 6.85
CA MET A 286 14.79 7.52 7.78
C MET A 286 13.94 6.28 7.59
N GLU A 287 13.49 5.70 8.70
CA GLU A 287 12.57 4.56 8.67
C GLU A 287 11.26 4.97 7.98
N PHE A 288 10.80 4.12 7.07
CA PHE A 288 9.54 4.33 6.37
C PHE A 288 8.39 4.25 7.35
N SER A 289 7.67 5.36 7.53
CA SER A 289 6.62 5.52 8.55
C SER A 289 5.35 4.70 8.27
N GLY A 290 5.38 3.83 7.29
CA GLY A 290 4.26 3.02 6.81
C GLY A 290 3.65 2.06 7.81
N ILE A 291 4.29 1.83 8.96
CA ILE A 291 3.84 0.86 9.96
C ILE A 291 2.89 1.50 10.98
N ALA A 292 3.00 2.81 11.22
CA ALA A 292 2.22 3.51 12.25
C ALA A 292 0.96 4.18 11.70
N GLY A 293 -0.21 3.78 12.20
CA GLY A 293 -1.46 4.54 12.14
C GLY A 293 -2.16 4.61 10.78
N THR A 294 -1.76 5.48 9.90
CA THR A 294 -2.46 5.80 8.63
C THR A 294 -2.05 4.95 7.43
N ALA A 295 -1.03 4.10 7.57
CA ALA A 295 -0.60 3.23 6.51
C ALA A 295 -1.70 2.24 6.11
N GLY A 296 -1.88 2.07 4.82
CA GLY A 296 -2.84 1.14 4.21
C GLY A 296 -2.13 0.11 3.35
N GLY A 297 -2.92 -0.64 2.60
CA GLY A 297 -2.44 -1.55 1.56
C GLY A 297 -1.90 -2.88 2.07
N LYS A 298 -1.48 -3.68 1.12
CA LYS A 298 -0.89 -5.02 1.35
C LYS A 298 0.30 -4.97 2.28
N LEU A 299 1.16 -3.96 2.13
CA LEU A 299 2.38 -3.83 2.91
C LEU A 299 2.09 -3.73 4.41
N LYS A 300 1.05 -2.98 4.80
CA LYS A 300 0.61 -2.92 6.20
C LYS A 300 0.14 -4.26 6.72
N ALA A 301 -0.66 -4.99 5.93
CA ALA A 301 -1.13 -6.31 6.32
C ALA A 301 0.02 -7.29 6.55
N LEU A 302 1.05 -7.25 5.71
CA LEU A 302 2.25 -8.08 5.86
C LEU A 302 2.99 -7.79 7.16
N PHE A 303 3.16 -6.53 7.52
CA PHE A 303 3.74 -6.16 8.82
C PHE A 303 2.88 -6.62 9.98
N GLU A 304 1.54 -6.45 9.91
CA GLU A 304 0.61 -6.90 10.93
C GLU A 304 0.64 -8.44 11.10
N MET A 305 0.80 -9.18 10.01
CA MET A 305 0.88 -10.66 10.05
C MET A 305 2.24 -11.15 10.52
N ARG A 306 3.33 -10.51 10.07
CA ARG A 306 4.70 -10.87 10.43
C ARG A 306 5.03 -10.56 11.89
N ASP A 307 4.70 -9.35 12.34
CA ASP A 307 5.09 -8.80 13.64
C ASP A 307 4.00 -8.93 14.69
N GLY A 308 2.76 -9.32 14.29
CA GLY A 308 1.58 -9.29 15.14
C GLY A 308 1.14 -7.86 15.48
N ASP A 309 0.24 -7.71 16.45
CA ASP A 309 -0.18 -6.39 16.93
C ASP A 309 0.83 -5.85 17.95
N ASN A 310 1.99 -5.48 17.45
CA ASN A 310 3.09 -4.96 18.25
C ASN A 310 2.79 -3.62 18.94
N ASN A 311 1.69 -2.95 18.59
CA ASN A 311 1.24 -1.73 19.27
C ASN A 311 0.61 -2.03 20.63
N GLU A 312 0.10 -3.25 20.83
CA GLU A 312 -0.48 -3.72 22.09
C GLU A 312 0.54 -4.48 22.95
N ASN A 313 1.68 -4.87 22.39
CA ASN A 313 2.72 -5.56 23.13
C ASN A 313 3.53 -4.60 24.00
N PHE A 314 3.72 -5.00 25.25
CA PHE A 314 4.59 -4.29 26.18
C PHE A 314 6.06 -4.50 25.75
N LYS A 315 6.68 -3.50 25.17
CA LYS A 315 8.07 -3.54 24.70
C LYS A 315 8.97 -2.75 25.63
N GLY A 316 10.07 -3.37 26.02
CA GLY A 316 11.09 -2.72 26.81
C GLY A 316 12.27 -3.65 27.01
N LYS A 317 13.41 -3.08 27.40
CA LYS A 317 14.61 -3.86 27.73
C LYS A 317 14.55 -4.30 29.18
N VAL A 318 14.56 -5.60 29.45
CA VAL A 318 14.69 -6.14 30.80
C VAL A 318 16.12 -5.88 31.27
N THR A 319 16.27 -5.05 32.29
CA THR A 319 17.58 -4.69 32.84
C THR A 319 17.90 -5.45 34.14
N GLN A 320 16.87 -5.92 34.83
CA GLN A 320 17.02 -6.69 36.04
C GLN A 320 15.87 -7.68 36.17
N ALA A 321 16.12 -8.92 36.50
CA ALA A 321 15.10 -9.93 36.72
C ALA A 321 15.45 -10.77 37.96
N ASP A 322 14.51 -10.84 38.90
CA ASP A 322 14.56 -11.69 40.07
C ASP A 322 13.43 -12.73 40.01
N LYS A 323 13.43 -13.67 40.93
CA LYS A 323 12.39 -14.71 41.03
C LYS A 323 10.95 -14.13 41.11
N TYR A 324 10.79 -12.90 41.59
CA TYR A 324 9.47 -12.28 41.90
C TYR A 324 9.27 -10.93 41.19
N SER A 325 10.30 -10.36 40.56
CA SER A 325 10.20 -9.06 39.90
C SER A 325 11.16 -8.97 38.70
N PHE A 326 10.79 -8.16 37.71
CA PHE A 326 11.71 -7.73 36.68
C PHE A 326 11.53 -6.23 36.39
N THR A 327 12.60 -5.57 36.06
CA THR A 327 12.60 -4.16 35.68
C THR A 327 12.70 -4.05 34.17
N VAL A 328 11.76 -3.36 33.55
CA VAL A 328 11.75 -3.08 32.11
C VAL A 328 12.01 -1.60 31.89
N THR A 329 13.00 -1.28 31.08
CA THR A 329 13.35 0.09 30.69
C THR A 329 13.03 0.32 29.22
N GLY A 330 12.83 1.58 28.82
CA GLY A 330 12.55 1.94 27.42
C GLY A 330 11.12 1.65 26.96
N VAL A 331 10.15 1.59 27.89
CA VAL A 331 8.74 1.41 27.59
C VAL A 331 8.15 2.72 27.10
N SER A 332 7.46 2.72 25.95
CA SER A 332 6.82 3.91 25.43
C SER A 332 5.52 4.25 26.19
N VAL A 333 5.21 5.55 26.28
CA VAL A 333 3.93 6.02 26.87
C VAL A 333 2.70 5.47 26.13
N GLN A 334 2.82 5.20 24.84
CA GLN A 334 1.76 4.61 24.02
C GLN A 334 1.47 3.17 24.43
N ASN A 335 2.50 2.37 24.70
CA ASN A 335 2.35 0.99 25.17
C ASN A 335 1.68 0.93 26.54
N LEU A 336 1.96 1.89 27.44
CA LEU A 336 1.31 1.98 28.75
C LEU A 336 -0.17 2.36 28.63
N LYS A 337 -0.53 3.24 27.70
CA LYS A 337 -1.93 3.58 27.43
C LYS A 337 -2.72 2.40 26.90
N ALA A 338 -2.14 1.59 26.01
CA ALA A 338 -2.77 0.38 25.48
C ALA A 338 -3.08 -0.64 26.59
N LEU A 339 -2.24 -0.70 27.63
CA LEU A 339 -2.43 -1.55 28.81
C LEU A 339 -3.23 -0.91 29.93
N ASN A 340 -3.81 0.30 29.72
CA ASN A 340 -4.47 1.11 30.76
C ASN A 340 -3.59 1.39 31.99
N LEU A 341 -2.29 1.48 31.79
CA LEU A 341 -1.33 1.77 32.85
C LEU A 341 -1.04 3.27 32.94
N PRO A 342 -0.78 3.82 34.14
CA PRO A 342 -0.41 5.22 34.27
C PRO A 342 0.92 5.52 33.56
N ALA A 343 1.01 6.71 32.96
CA ALA A 343 2.22 7.21 32.27
C ALA A 343 3.29 7.71 33.27
N THR A 344 3.39 7.10 34.40
CA THR A 344 4.38 7.35 35.48
C THR A 344 4.88 6.02 35.99
N ASP A 345 6.03 6.01 36.66
CA ASP A 345 6.55 4.81 37.28
C ASP A 345 5.47 4.16 38.15
N GLY A 346 5.34 2.85 38.06
CA GLY A 346 4.25 2.15 38.71
C GLY A 346 4.53 0.67 38.96
N LYS A 347 3.51 0.01 39.44
CA LYS A 347 3.54 -1.42 39.79
C LYS A 347 2.37 -2.11 39.10
N ILE A 348 2.61 -3.29 38.54
CA ILE A 348 1.59 -4.18 37.98
C ILE A 348 1.61 -5.47 38.78
N THR A 349 0.43 -5.93 39.21
CA THR A 349 0.29 -7.23 39.87
C THR A 349 -0.45 -8.20 38.94
N VAL A 350 0.22 -9.27 38.54
CA VAL A 350 -0.36 -10.35 37.75
C VAL A 350 -0.16 -11.67 38.47
N ASN A 351 -1.24 -12.42 38.71
CA ASN A 351 -1.19 -13.71 39.41
C ASN A 351 -0.47 -13.64 40.77
N ASN A 352 -0.75 -12.61 41.58
CA ASN A 352 -0.10 -12.31 42.87
C ASN A 352 1.41 -12.00 42.83
N VAL A 353 1.99 -11.79 41.64
CA VAL A 353 3.36 -11.30 41.50
C VAL A 353 3.31 -9.83 41.09
N THR A 354 4.01 -8.98 41.85
CA THR A 354 4.06 -7.53 41.60
C THR A 354 5.31 -7.22 40.76
N TYR A 355 5.09 -6.60 39.62
CA TYR A 355 6.14 -6.10 38.74
C TYR A 355 6.22 -4.58 38.84
N GLU A 356 7.43 -4.06 39.01
CA GLU A 356 7.68 -2.62 38.98
C GLU A 356 8.14 -2.19 37.59
N TYR A 357 7.60 -1.10 37.04
CA TYR A 357 8.06 -0.52 35.82
C TYR A 357 8.46 0.95 36.03
N ASN A 358 9.61 1.32 35.48
CA ASN A 358 10.14 2.67 35.52
C ASN A 358 10.16 3.24 34.10
N LEU A 359 9.48 4.35 33.92
CA LEU A 359 9.54 5.14 32.72
C LEU A 359 10.79 6.02 32.77
N PHE A 360 11.86 5.57 32.17
CA PHE A 360 12.96 6.48 31.88
C PHE A 360 12.52 7.44 30.78
N LEU A 361 12.09 8.64 31.15
CA LEU A 361 11.92 9.75 30.25
C LEU A 361 13.32 10.11 29.72
N ILE A 362 13.62 9.68 28.50
CA ILE A 362 14.71 10.29 27.73
C ILE A 362 14.19 11.66 27.34
N HIS A 363 14.60 12.67 28.05
CA HIS A 363 14.53 14.04 27.59
C HIS A 363 15.57 14.18 26.46
N ILE A 364 15.09 14.35 25.23
CA ILE A 364 15.87 14.91 24.14
C ILE A 364 15.56 16.38 24.06
#